data_091ab01162d4a713efc35fc29efde3ca
#
_entry.id   091ab01162d4a713efc35fc29efde3ca
#
_cell.length_a   1.000
_cell.length_b   1.000
_cell.length_c   1.000
_cell.angle_alpha   90.00
_cell.angle_beta   90.00
_cell.angle_gamma   90.00
#
_symmetry.space_group_name_H-M   'P 1'
#
loop_
_entity.id
_entity.type
_entity.pdbx_description
1 polymer ?
#
loop_
_entity_poly.entity_id
_entity_poly.type
_entity_poly.pdbx_seq_one_letter_code
_entity_poly.pdbx_strand_id
1 'polypeptide(L)'
;GMHIGGSHTFGGVKIKLTPAWHGSGHGEGPMEYLGTPCGFLIWLDGKVIYHSGDTGLFGDMEMIGRKQSIDLALLPIGDNYTMGPEDALDAVKMLKPELVVPMHYNTWPLIEQDPNKFKKGVETETSCKIAILAPGESLEF
;
A
#
# COMPACT_ATOMS: atom_id res chain seq x y z
N GLY A 1 20.19 -7.66 -4.55
CA GLY A 1 19.27 -7.87 -3.44
C GLY A 1 19.17 -6.65 -2.56
N MET A 2 18.02 -6.45 -1.92
CA MET A 2 17.77 -5.35 -0.98
C MET A 2 17.13 -5.90 0.29
N HIS A 3 17.28 -5.18 1.39
CA HIS A 3 16.59 -5.46 2.65
C HIS A 3 15.75 -4.27 3.11
N ILE A 4 14.77 -4.52 3.99
CA ILE A 4 13.90 -3.50 4.59
C ILE A 4 14.76 -2.36 5.19
N GLY A 5 14.36 -1.13 4.91
CA GLY A 5 15.09 0.08 5.29
C GLY A 5 16.18 0.50 4.30
N GLY A 6 16.66 -0.42 3.46
CA GLY A 6 17.64 -0.11 2.41
C GLY A 6 17.02 0.62 1.22
N SER A 7 17.85 1.36 0.50
CA SER A 7 17.46 2.01 -0.76
C SER A 7 18.50 1.82 -1.84
N HIS A 8 18.07 1.76 -3.09
CA HIS A 8 18.95 1.68 -4.27
C HIS A 8 18.33 2.42 -5.45
N THR A 9 19.17 2.84 -6.40
CA THR A 9 18.71 3.52 -7.62
C THR A 9 18.97 2.63 -8.84
N PHE A 10 17.92 2.39 -9.61
CA PHE A 10 17.94 1.59 -10.84
C PHE A 10 17.47 2.46 -12.00
N GLY A 11 18.33 2.72 -12.99
CA GLY A 11 17.94 3.45 -14.21
C GLY A 11 17.26 4.81 -13.95
N GLY A 12 17.68 5.53 -12.91
CA GLY A 12 17.08 6.83 -12.53
C GLY A 12 15.92 6.73 -11.53
N VAL A 13 15.35 5.55 -11.30
CA VAL A 13 14.29 5.31 -10.31
C VAL A 13 14.94 4.91 -8.97
N LYS A 14 14.69 5.69 -7.91
CA LYS A 14 15.11 5.31 -6.55
C LYS A 14 14.02 4.51 -5.87
N ILE A 15 14.39 3.38 -5.27
CA ILE A 15 13.48 2.51 -4.51
C ILE A 15 14.03 2.34 -3.09
N LYS A 16 13.14 2.37 -2.10
CA LYS A 16 13.42 2.02 -0.70
C LYS A 16 12.43 0.97 -0.24
N LEU A 17 12.91 -0.10 0.40
CA LEU A 17 12.05 -1.08 1.03
C LEU A 17 11.54 -0.59 2.38
N THR A 18 10.24 -0.73 2.61
CA THR A 18 9.57 -0.47 3.89
C THR A 18 9.10 -1.78 4.51
N PRO A 19 8.83 -1.84 5.82
CA PRO A 19 8.16 -3.00 6.41
C PRO A 19 6.80 -3.29 5.76
N ALA A 20 6.40 -4.55 5.78
CA ALA A 20 5.03 -5.00 5.57
C ALA A 20 4.73 -6.14 6.55
N TRP A 21 3.58 -6.08 7.20
CA TRP A 21 3.16 -7.10 8.16
C TRP A 21 2.31 -8.15 7.45
N HIS A 22 2.98 -9.17 6.94
CA HIS A 22 2.39 -10.25 6.17
C HIS A 22 3.25 -11.51 6.24
N GLY A 23 2.76 -12.63 5.73
CA GLY A 23 3.53 -13.85 5.52
C GLY A 23 4.21 -13.87 4.15
N SER A 24 5.21 -14.74 3.98
CA SER A 24 5.88 -14.98 2.69
C SER A 24 6.15 -16.47 2.49
N GLY A 25 5.16 -17.31 2.77
CA GLY A 25 5.26 -18.74 2.52
C GLY A 25 4.78 -19.11 1.14
N HIS A 26 5.39 -20.13 0.52
CA HIS A 26 4.96 -20.73 -0.75
C HIS A 26 4.95 -22.26 -0.66
N GLY A 27 3.99 -22.90 -1.31
CA GLY A 27 3.90 -24.35 -1.44
C GLY A 27 2.57 -24.95 -0.94
N GLU A 28 2.15 -26.06 -1.55
CA GLU A 28 0.99 -26.87 -1.13
C GLU A 28 1.36 -27.98 -0.13
N GLY A 29 2.65 -28.06 0.26
CA GLY A 29 3.22 -29.03 1.20
C GLY A 29 4.00 -28.33 2.31
N PRO A 30 5.25 -28.75 2.61
CA PRO A 30 6.10 -27.97 3.50
C PRO A 30 6.27 -26.55 2.96
N MET A 31 5.88 -25.57 3.73
CA MET A 31 5.97 -24.15 3.35
C MET A 31 7.43 -23.72 3.23
N GLU A 32 7.82 -23.20 2.07
CA GLU A 32 9.10 -22.53 1.87
C GLU A 32 8.98 -21.05 2.24
N TYR A 33 9.88 -20.57 3.10
CA TYR A 33 9.97 -19.17 3.46
C TYR A 33 10.72 -18.37 2.38
N LEU A 34 10.06 -17.40 1.78
CA LEU A 34 10.59 -16.61 0.66
C LEU A 34 11.21 -15.27 1.07
N GLY A 35 11.46 -15.05 2.35
CA GLY A 35 12.01 -13.81 2.88
C GLY A 35 10.98 -12.93 3.57
N THR A 36 11.41 -11.77 4.05
CA THR A 36 10.54 -10.82 4.77
C THR A 36 9.69 -10.02 3.79
N PRO A 37 8.37 -10.00 3.95
CA PRO A 37 7.48 -9.15 3.14
C PRO A 37 7.86 -7.68 3.26
N CYS A 38 7.65 -6.93 2.19
CA CYS A 38 8.00 -5.50 2.18
C CYS A 38 7.04 -4.69 1.31
N GLY A 39 6.92 -3.41 1.66
CA GLY A 39 6.40 -2.36 0.81
C GLY A 39 7.52 -1.54 0.18
N PHE A 40 7.16 -0.55 -0.62
CA PHE A 40 8.08 0.23 -1.43
C PHE A 40 7.77 1.72 -1.35
N LEU A 41 8.80 2.53 -1.15
CA LEU A 41 8.80 3.94 -1.54
C LEU A 41 9.57 4.04 -2.85
N ILE A 42 8.95 4.65 -3.85
CA ILE A 42 9.47 4.77 -5.21
C ILE A 42 9.52 6.26 -5.58
N TRP A 43 10.69 6.77 -5.94
CA TRP A 43 10.88 8.13 -6.45
C TRP A 43 11.10 8.04 -7.96
N LEU A 44 10.13 8.58 -8.70
CA LEU A 44 10.09 8.56 -10.16
C LEU A 44 9.56 9.91 -10.66
N ASP A 45 10.29 10.57 -11.55
CA ASP A 45 9.91 11.84 -12.22
C ASP A 45 9.44 12.94 -11.25
N GLY A 46 10.13 13.05 -10.10
CA GLY A 46 9.81 14.03 -9.07
C GLY A 46 8.62 13.68 -8.16
N LYS A 47 8.00 12.53 -8.38
CA LYS A 47 6.90 11.98 -7.59
C LYS A 47 7.37 10.93 -6.59
N VAL A 48 6.63 10.80 -5.50
CA VAL A 48 6.84 9.77 -4.46
C VAL A 48 5.63 8.86 -4.41
N ILE A 49 5.83 7.59 -4.75
CA ILE A 49 4.81 6.56 -4.70
C ILE A 49 5.10 5.65 -3.49
N TYR A 50 4.10 5.43 -2.65
CA TYR A 50 4.13 4.39 -1.63
C TYR A 50 3.25 3.22 -2.03
N HIS A 51 3.85 2.07 -2.28
CA HIS A 51 3.15 0.81 -2.45
C HIS A 51 3.35 -0.03 -1.19
N SER A 52 2.30 -0.24 -0.41
CA SER A 52 2.44 -0.92 0.89
C SER A 52 2.87 -2.38 0.79
N GLY A 53 2.70 -3.01 -0.37
CA GLY A 53 2.64 -4.46 -0.46
C GLY A 53 1.39 -4.98 0.26
N ASP A 54 1.30 -6.29 0.41
CA ASP A 54 0.30 -6.92 1.24
C ASP A 54 0.72 -6.74 2.71
N THR A 55 -0.12 -6.08 3.50
CA THR A 55 0.20 -5.75 4.89
C THR A 55 -1.05 -5.51 5.72
N GLY A 56 -0.98 -5.87 7.02
CA GLY A 56 -1.82 -5.28 8.05
C GLY A 56 -1.41 -3.83 8.36
N LEU A 57 -2.20 -3.13 9.15
CA LEU A 57 -1.87 -1.80 9.66
C LEU A 57 -0.70 -1.86 10.64
N PHE A 58 0.25 -0.91 10.56
CA PHE A 58 1.37 -0.81 11.50
C PHE A 58 1.75 0.65 11.78
N GLY A 59 2.21 0.91 13.01
CA GLY A 59 2.45 2.28 13.50
C GLY A 59 3.51 3.06 12.75
N ASP A 60 4.51 2.40 12.16
CA ASP A 60 5.59 3.08 11.42
C ASP A 60 5.11 3.75 10.12
N MET A 61 3.87 3.47 9.66
CA MET A 61 3.24 4.22 8.58
C MET A 61 3.19 5.72 8.88
N GLU A 62 2.97 6.11 10.14
CA GLU A 62 3.04 7.52 10.55
C GLU A 62 4.44 8.12 10.35
N MET A 63 5.48 7.36 10.65
CA MET A 63 6.87 7.82 10.44
C MET A 63 7.19 7.96 8.95
N ILE A 64 6.67 7.05 8.11
CA ILE A 64 6.80 7.13 6.65
C ILE A 64 6.15 8.43 6.15
N GLY A 65 4.89 8.69 6.54
CA GLY A 65 4.16 9.91 6.16
C GLY A 65 4.81 11.20 6.65
N ARG A 66 5.41 11.21 7.85
CA ARG A 66 6.14 12.38 8.35
C ARG A 66 7.43 12.68 7.60
N LYS A 67 8.08 11.65 7.04
CA LYS A 67 9.38 11.78 6.37
C LYS A 67 9.25 11.99 4.86
N GLN A 68 8.11 11.66 4.28
CA GLN A 68 7.90 11.68 2.83
C GLN A 68 6.61 12.43 2.51
N SER A 69 6.69 13.35 1.56
CA SER A 69 5.50 13.87 0.88
C SER A 69 5.10 12.84 -0.16
N ILE A 70 4.05 12.04 0.11
CA ILE A 70 3.62 10.95 -0.75
C ILE A 70 2.60 11.47 -1.74
N ASP A 71 2.90 11.41 -3.04
CA ASP A 71 1.97 11.82 -4.10
C ASP A 71 0.88 10.77 -4.31
N LEU A 72 1.26 9.48 -4.29
CA LEU A 72 0.34 8.36 -4.47
C LEU A 72 0.61 7.25 -3.44
N ALA A 73 -0.44 6.77 -2.77
CA ALA A 73 -0.39 5.55 -1.98
C ALA A 73 -1.26 4.45 -2.59
N LEU A 74 -0.72 3.24 -2.69
CA LEU A 74 -1.43 2.01 -3.09
C LEU A 74 -1.58 1.16 -1.84
N LEU A 75 -2.83 0.97 -1.36
CA LEU A 75 -3.14 0.31 -0.09
C LEU A 75 -4.14 -0.83 -0.29
N PRO A 76 -3.91 -2.02 0.27
CA PRO A 76 -4.87 -3.11 0.25
C PRO A 76 -6.06 -2.78 1.15
N ILE A 77 -7.25 -3.18 0.72
CA ILE A 77 -8.50 -3.05 1.48
C ILE A 77 -9.29 -4.35 1.59
N GLY A 78 -8.69 -5.48 1.19
CA GLY A 78 -9.39 -6.77 1.07
C GLY A 78 -9.78 -7.40 2.39
N ASP A 79 -9.23 -6.93 3.53
CA ASP A 79 -9.40 -7.57 4.83
C ASP A 79 -8.86 -9.01 4.86
N ASN A 80 -9.18 -9.79 5.86
CA ASN A 80 -8.81 -11.19 6.09
C ASN A 80 -7.30 -11.50 5.99
N TYR A 81 -6.61 -11.08 4.93
CA TYR A 81 -5.17 -11.28 4.73
C TYR A 81 -4.35 -9.99 4.81
N THR A 82 -4.98 -8.85 4.70
CA THR A 82 -4.37 -7.51 4.69
C THR A 82 -5.19 -6.54 5.53
N MET A 83 -4.95 -5.23 5.38
CA MET A 83 -5.85 -4.22 5.96
C MET A 83 -7.25 -4.37 5.36
N GLY A 84 -8.28 -4.18 6.20
CA GLY A 84 -9.63 -3.88 5.77
C GLY A 84 -9.81 -2.37 5.49
N PRO A 85 -11.01 -1.94 5.03
CA PRO A 85 -11.27 -0.53 4.71
C PRO A 85 -11.05 0.43 5.88
N GLU A 86 -11.33 0.02 7.12
CA GLU A 86 -11.16 0.84 8.33
C GLU A 86 -9.67 1.05 8.65
N ASP A 87 -8.89 -0.03 8.67
CA ASP A 87 -7.44 0.02 8.87
C ASP A 87 -6.74 0.81 7.76
N ALA A 88 -7.18 0.63 6.51
CA ALA A 88 -6.65 1.37 5.38
C ALA A 88 -6.96 2.88 5.48
N LEU A 89 -8.11 3.26 6.04
CA LEU A 89 -8.42 4.67 6.33
C LEU A 89 -7.47 5.24 7.39
N ASP A 90 -7.16 4.48 8.42
CA ASP A 90 -6.19 4.90 9.42
C ASP A 90 -4.77 4.97 8.82
N ALA A 91 -4.41 4.05 7.92
CA ALA A 91 -3.17 4.15 7.15
C ALA A 91 -3.11 5.44 6.32
N VAL A 92 -4.20 5.85 5.65
CA VAL A 92 -4.27 7.14 4.93
C VAL A 92 -4.03 8.32 5.87
N LYS A 93 -4.63 8.31 7.08
CA LYS A 93 -4.42 9.37 8.09
C LYS A 93 -2.97 9.45 8.57
N MET A 94 -2.30 8.31 8.70
CA MET A 94 -0.88 8.22 9.10
C MET A 94 0.06 8.65 7.97
N LEU A 95 -0.15 8.15 6.76
CA LEU A 95 0.69 8.38 5.59
C LEU A 95 0.49 9.77 4.98
N LYS A 96 -0.72 10.31 5.04
CA LYS A 96 -1.16 11.61 4.48
C LYS A 96 -0.78 11.79 3.00
N PRO A 97 -1.10 10.84 2.11
CA PRO A 97 -0.80 10.97 0.70
C PRO A 97 -1.71 12.03 0.04
N GLU A 98 -1.28 12.58 -1.11
CA GLU A 98 -2.16 13.44 -1.92
C GLU A 98 -3.30 12.64 -2.56
N LEU A 99 -2.98 11.42 -3.00
CA LEU A 99 -3.91 10.51 -3.66
C LEU A 99 -3.73 9.09 -3.13
N VAL A 100 -4.84 8.37 -2.91
CA VAL A 100 -4.84 6.94 -2.59
C VAL A 100 -5.60 6.15 -3.63
N VAL A 101 -5.10 4.98 -3.98
CA VAL A 101 -5.76 3.97 -4.81
C VAL A 101 -5.87 2.68 -4.01
N PRO A 102 -7.09 2.19 -3.72
CA PRO A 102 -7.28 0.90 -3.07
C PRO A 102 -6.92 -0.24 -4.02
N MET A 103 -6.31 -1.28 -3.48
CA MET A 103 -5.91 -2.49 -4.21
C MET A 103 -6.24 -3.76 -3.42
N HIS A 104 -6.00 -4.93 -4.01
CA HIS A 104 -6.10 -6.25 -3.38
C HIS A 104 -7.48 -6.50 -2.73
N TYR A 105 -8.57 -6.35 -3.52
CA TYR A 105 -9.94 -6.63 -3.11
C TYR A 105 -10.78 -7.16 -4.29
N ASN A 106 -11.90 -7.83 -4.00
CA ASN A 106 -12.89 -8.32 -4.97
C ASN A 106 -12.38 -9.33 -6.03
N THR A 107 -11.22 -9.96 -5.85
CA THR A 107 -10.73 -10.99 -6.77
C THR A 107 -11.22 -12.39 -6.41
N TRP A 108 -11.66 -12.62 -5.17
CA TRP A 108 -12.39 -13.81 -4.70
C TRP A 108 -13.19 -13.48 -3.42
N PRO A 109 -14.16 -14.35 -3.02
CA PRO A 109 -15.16 -14.00 -1.98
C PRO A 109 -14.58 -13.59 -0.62
N LEU A 110 -13.43 -14.14 -0.19
CA LEU A 110 -12.86 -13.83 1.13
C LEU A 110 -12.31 -12.40 1.27
N ILE A 111 -12.06 -11.73 0.14
CA ILE A 111 -11.58 -10.34 0.12
C ILE A 111 -12.58 -9.41 -0.58
N GLU A 112 -13.85 -9.76 -0.54
CA GLU A 112 -14.90 -8.93 -1.11
C GLU A 112 -15.16 -7.71 -0.23
N GLN A 113 -14.99 -6.51 -0.78
CA GLN A 113 -15.17 -5.23 -0.10
C GLN A 113 -15.91 -4.24 -0.99
N ASP A 114 -16.62 -3.31 -0.37
CA ASP A 114 -17.20 -2.16 -1.07
C ASP A 114 -16.21 -0.98 -1.05
N PRO A 115 -15.50 -0.70 -2.16
CA PRO A 115 -14.54 0.38 -2.21
C PRO A 115 -15.19 1.77 -2.04
N ASN A 116 -16.51 1.90 -2.24
CA ASN A 116 -17.21 3.17 -2.05
C ASN A 116 -17.35 3.52 -0.56
N LYS A 117 -17.42 2.53 0.33
CA LYS A 117 -17.35 2.79 1.79
C LYS A 117 -15.99 3.39 2.17
N PHE A 118 -14.91 2.78 1.68
CA PHE A 118 -13.56 3.29 1.88
C PHE A 118 -13.43 4.71 1.30
N LYS A 119 -13.90 4.93 0.07
CA LYS A 119 -13.89 6.25 -0.58
C LYS A 119 -14.59 7.28 0.29
N LYS A 120 -15.80 7.00 0.77
CA LYS A 120 -16.55 7.90 1.63
C LYS A 120 -15.79 8.26 2.90
N GLY A 121 -15.14 7.29 3.55
CA GLY A 121 -14.30 7.52 4.73
C GLY A 121 -13.14 8.46 4.42
N VAL A 122 -12.39 8.18 3.36
CA VAL A 122 -11.26 9.01 2.93
C VAL A 122 -11.69 10.46 2.66
N GLU A 123 -12.74 10.66 1.88
CA GLU A 123 -13.26 11.99 1.50
C GLU A 123 -13.85 12.77 2.70
N THR A 124 -14.37 12.07 3.70
CA THR A 124 -15.01 12.70 4.88
C THR A 124 -14.00 13.06 5.97
N GLU A 125 -12.98 12.20 6.17
CA GLU A 125 -12.11 12.27 7.34
C GLU A 125 -10.69 12.76 7.03
N THR A 126 -10.35 12.94 5.75
CA THR A 126 -9.02 13.36 5.31
C THR A 126 -9.08 14.40 4.20
N SER A 127 -7.93 15.01 3.87
CA SER A 127 -7.77 15.85 2.67
C SER A 127 -7.27 15.06 1.46
N CYS A 128 -7.05 13.76 1.61
CA CYS A 128 -6.54 12.89 0.57
C CYS A 128 -7.58 12.71 -0.55
N LYS A 129 -7.15 12.75 -1.79
CA LYS A 129 -7.97 12.33 -2.94
C LYS A 129 -7.99 10.81 -3.03
N ILE A 130 -9.02 10.25 -3.64
CA ILE A 130 -9.11 8.82 -3.87
C ILE A 130 -9.58 8.51 -5.28
N ALA A 131 -8.95 7.53 -5.93
CA ALA A 131 -9.38 6.98 -7.20
C ALA A 131 -9.61 5.47 -7.05
N ILE A 132 -10.78 5.00 -7.46
CA ILE A 132 -11.10 3.57 -7.58
C ILE A 132 -10.89 3.20 -9.04
N LEU A 133 -9.99 2.26 -9.32
CA LEU A 133 -9.67 1.81 -10.67
C LEU A 133 -10.13 0.37 -10.86
N ALA A 134 -10.80 0.10 -11.98
CA ALA A 134 -11.04 -1.26 -12.44
C ALA A 134 -9.77 -1.83 -13.09
N PRO A 135 -9.59 -3.18 -13.12
CA PRO A 135 -8.48 -3.80 -13.85
C PRO A 135 -8.41 -3.31 -15.30
N GLY A 136 -7.23 -2.84 -15.71
CA GLY A 136 -6.98 -2.28 -17.04
C GLY A 136 -7.18 -0.77 -17.16
N GLU A 137 -7.74 -0.10 -16.16
CA GLU A 137 -7.79 1.36 -16.13
C GLU A 137 -6.44 1.96 -15.71
N SER A 138 -6.18 3.18 -16.12
CA SER A 138 -4.99 3.97 -15.81
C SER A 138 -5.38 5.34 -15.27
N LEU A 139 -4.48 5.91 -14.48
CA LEU A 139 -4.62 7.22 -13.86
C LEU A 139 -3.33 8.01 -14.06
N GLU A 140 -3.46 9.27 -14.47
CA GLU A 140 -2.37 10.25 -14.43
C GLU A 140 -2.48 11.10 -13.15
N PHE A 141 -1.35 11.37 -12.45
CA PHE A 141 -1.32 12.10 -11.18
C PHE A 141 -0.07 12.97 -10.99
#